data_4b74a936f428414693aabfa7f482ff55
#
_entry.id   4b74a936f428414693aabfa7f482ff55
#
_cell.length_a   1.000
_cell.length_b   1.000
_cell.length_c   1.000
_cell.angle_alpha   90.00
_cell.angle_beta   90.00
_cell.angle_gamma   90.00
#
_symmetry.space_group_name_H-M   'P 1'
#
loop_
_entity.id
_entity.type
_entity.pdbx_description
1 polymer ?
#
loop_
_entity_poly.entity_id
_entity_poly.type
_entity_poly.pdbx_seq_one_letter_code
_entity_poly.pdbx_strand_id
1 'polypeptide(L)'
;MSNTILQHLPKGQKVGIAFSGGLDTSAALLWMRQKGAVPYAYTANLGQPDEDDYNAIPKKAMEYGAENARLVDCRAQLAHEGVAAIQCGAFHISTGGATYFNTTPLGRAVTGTMLVAAMKEDDVNIWGDGSTFKGNDIERFYRYGLLTNPNLKIYKPWLDQQFIDELGGRFEMSKFLIENGFDYKMSVEKAYSTDSNMLGATHEAKDLEELSTGIKIVKPIMGVAFWDENVQVKPEVVTVRFEEGVPVALNGKTFDNVVELFLEANRIGGRHGLGMSDQIENRIIEAKSRGIYEAPGMALFHIAYERLVTGIHNEDTIEQYRINGLRLGRLLYQGRWFDPQALMLRETAQRWVARAVTGEVTLELRRGNDYSILNTESPNLTYAAERLSMEKVENAPFDPIDRIGQLTMRNLDVADTRGKLSIYSQVGLLTAGKDSVLPQLGKK
;
A
#
# COMPACT_ATOMS: atom_id res chain seq x y z
N MET A 1 29.02 11.17 -15.35
CA MET A 1 27.54 11.08 -15.35
C MET A 1 27.03 12.51 -15.52
N SER A 2 26.22 12.81 -16.55
CA SER A 2 25.58 14.11 -16.67
C SER A 2 24.67 14.33 -15.49
N ASN A 3 24.61 15.56 -14.96
CA ASN A 3 23.79 15.91 -13.80
C ASN A 3 22.31 15.70 -14.16
N THR A 4 21.71 14.58 -13.77
CA THR A 4 20.32 14.24 -14.07
C THR A 4 19.34 15.15 -13.30
N ILE A 5 19.75 15.62 -12.11
CA ILE A 5 18.96 16.52 -11.28
C ILE A 5 19.40 17.95 -11.54
N LEU A 6 18.43 18.78 -11.98
CA LEU A 6 18.63 20.20 -12.22
C LEU A 6 18.46 20.97 -10.90
N GLN A 7 19.42 21.79 -10.54
CA GLN A 7 19.40 22.61 -9.32
C GLN A 7 18.67 23.95 -9.51
N HIS A 8 18.47 24.36 -10.77
CA HIS A 8 17.83 25.61 -11.11
C HIS A 8 16.81 25.41 -12.23
N LEU A 9 15.80 26.26 -12.26
CA LEU A 9 14.73 26.22 -13.26
C LEU A 9 15.31 26.30 -14.69
N PRO A 10 14.99 25.33 -15.57
CA PRO A 10 15.48 25.33 -16.96
C PRO A 10 14.65 26.30 -17.83
N LYS A 11 15.07 27.57 -17.88
CA LYS A 11 14.39 28.61 -18.66
C LYS A 11 14.33 28.27 -20.15
N GLY A 12 13.21 28.55 -20.79
CA GLY A 12 12.95 28.29 -22.19
C GLY A 12 12.72 26.83 -22.56
N GLN A 13 12.80 25.91 -21.60
CA GLN A 13 12.61 24.46 -21.84
C GLN A 13 11.23 24.01 -21.39
N LYS A 14 10.72 22.93 -22.03
CA LYS A 14 9.52 22.22 -21.60
C LYS A 14 9.78 21.49 -20.29
N VAL A 15 8.97 21.74 -19.27
CA VAL A 15 9.02 21.06 -17.96
C VAL A 15 7.67 20.41 -17.69
N GLY A 16 7.65 19.09 -17.66
CA GLY A 16 6.49 18.32 -17.24
C GLY A 16 6.34 18.39 -15.73
N ILE A 17 5.15 18.62 -15.23
CA ILE A 17 4.83 18.60 -13.81
C ILE A 17 3.66 17.67 -13.53
N ALA A 18 3.82 16.78 -12.53
CA ALA A 18 2.69 16.05 -11.95
C ALA A 18 1.78 17.06 -11.23
N PHE A 19 0.64 17.33 -11.82
CA PHE A 19 -0.27 18.39 -11.37
C PHE A 19 -1.52 17.81 -10.72
N SER A 20 -1.71 18.09 -9.44
CA SER A 20 -2.86 17.65 -8.65
C SER A 20 -3.96 18.71 -8.51
N GLY A 21 -3.72 19.94 -8.98
CA GLY A 21 -4.62 21.08 -8.74
C GLY A 21 -4.58 21.64 -7.31
N GLY A 22 -3.76 21.06 -6.42
CA GLY A 22 -3.54 21.56 -5.07
C GLY A 22 -2.62 22.80 -5.02
N LEU A 23 -2.45 23.38 -3.82
CA LEU A 23 -1.69 24.62 -3.61
C LEU A 23 -0.27 24.53 -4.16
N ASP A 24 0.47 23.50 -3.74
CA ASP A 24 1.90 23.36 -4.05
C ASP A 24 2.15 23.28 -5.56
N THR A 25 1.38 22.45 -6.26
CA THR A 25 1.54 22.28 -7.72
C THR A 25 1.03 23.47 -8.52
N SER A 26 -0.01 24.15 -8.03
CA SER A 26 -0.54 25.38 -8.67
C SER A 26 0.45 26.53 -8.56
N ALA A 27 0.99 26.78 -7.37
CA ALA A 27 1.99 27.82 -7.15
C ALA A 27 3.29 27.51 -7.92
N ALA A 28 3.75 26.25 -7.91
CA ALA A 28 4.94 25.84 -8.64
C ALA A 28 4.78 26.02 -10.15
N LEU A 29 3.63 25.66 -10.73
CA LEU A 29 3.36 25.81 -12.16
C LEU A 29 3.38 27.27 -12.57
N LEU A 30 2.64 28.13 -11.85
CA LEU A 30 2.59 29.57 -12.13
C LEU A 30 3.98 30.21 -11.99
N TRP A 31 4.72 29.88 -10.94
CA TRP A 31 6.06 30.39 -10.70
C TRP A 31 7.03 29.97 -11.81
N MET A 32 7.02 28.71 -12.24
CA MET A 32 7.83 28.24 -13.36
C MET A 32 7.53 29.03 -14.65
N ARG A 33 6.24 29.27 -14.95
CA ARG A 33 5.84 30.06 -16.10
C ARG A 33 6.38 31.49 -16.04
N GLN A 34 6.24 32.15 -14.90
CA GLN A 34 6.71 33.52 -14.71
C GLN A 34 8.24 33.67 -14.78
N LYS A 35 8.95 32.64 -14.33
CA LYS A 35 10.42 32.60 -14.39
C LYS A 35 10.97 32.16 -15.75
N GLY A 36 10.08 31.86 -16.72
CA GLY A 36 10.45 31.66 -18.13
C GLY A 36 10.65 30.20 -18.54
N ALA A 37 10.22 29.21 -17.77
CA ALA A 37 10.07 27.84 -18.25
C ALA A 37 8.75 27.69 -19.06
N VAL A 38 8.63 26.54 -19.74
CA VAL A 38 7.41 26.19 -20.50
C VAL A 38 6.78 24.96 -19.80
N PRO A 39 5.87 25.17 -18.80
CA PRO A 39 5.32 24.07 -18.02
C PRO A 39 4.25 23.30 -18.81
N TYR A 40 4.32 21.98 -18.73
CA TYR A 40 3.34 21.01 -19.22
C TYR A 40 2.75 20.26 -18.01
N ALA A 41 1.44 20.32 -17.84
CA ALA A 41 0.78 19.69 -16.69
C ALA A 41 0.27 18.28 -17.04
N TYR A 42 0.55 17.30 -16.17
CA TYR A 42 0.07 15.95 -16.32
C TYR A 42 -0.66 15.53 -15.03
N THR A 43 -1.94 15.22 -15.16
CA THR A 43 -2.79 14.79 -14.05
C THR A 43 -3.10 13.32 -14.14
N ALA A 44 -2.85 12.55 -13.09
CA ALA A 44 -3.23 11.15 -13.01
C ALA A 44 -4.65 11.01 -12.46
N ASN A 45 -5.55 10.42 -13.23
CA ASN A 45 -6.81 9.90 -12.71
C ASN A 45 -6.55 8.52 -12.11
N LEU A 46 -6.49 8.46 -10.78
CA LEU A 46 -6.32 7.24 -9.99
C LEU A 46 -7.63 6.77 -9.33
N GLY A 47 -8.77 7.37 -9.69
CA GLY A 47 -10.06 7.12 -9.04
C GLY A 47 -10.10 7.65 -7.61
N GLN A 48 -9.50 8.82 -7.35
CA GLN A 48 -9.50 9.46 -6.03
C GLN A 48 -10.93 9.70 -5.56
N PRO A 49 -11.33 9.22 -4.37
CA PRO A 49 -12.71 9.32 -3.89
C PRO A 49 -13.12 10.74 -3.46
N ASP A 50 -12.14 11.65 -3.30
CA ASP A 50 -12.32 13.05 -2.92
C ASP A 50 -12.19 14.02 -4.10
N GLU A 51 -12.21 13.53 -5.35
CA GLU A 51 -12.18 14.36 -6.57
C GLU A 51 -13.52 14.23 -7.33
N ASP A 52 -14.25 15.33 -7.39
CA ASP A 52 -15.59 15.37 -8.02
C ASP A 52 -15.53 15.58 -9.54
N ASP A 53 -14.55 16.32 -10.05
CA ASP A 53 -14.40 16.62 -11.49
C ASP A 53 -12.93 16.60 -11.95
N TYR A 54 -12.48 15.46 -12.38
CA TYR A 54 -11.13 15.26 -12.95
C TYR A 54 -10.86 16.15 -14.17
N ASN A 55 -11.88 16.49 -14.97
CA ASN A 55 -11.71 17.30 -16.17
C ASN A 55 -11.50 18.79 -15.85
N ALA A 56 -11.82 19.23 -14.65
CA ALA A 56 -11.54 20.58 -14.18
C ALA A 56 -10.03 20.79 -13.91
N ILE A 57 -9.29 19.74 -13.52
CA ILE A 57 -7.90 19.87 -13.11
C ILE A 57 -6.97 20.32 -14.26
N PRO A 58 -7.01 19.70 -15.47
CA PRO A 58 -6.25 20.23 -16.61
C PRO A 58 -6.63 21.65 -17.02
N LYS A 59 -7.92 22.01 -16.95
CA LYS A 59 -8.38 23.38 -17.24
C LYS A 59 -7.75 24.39 -16.28
N LYS A 60 -7.75 24.05 -14.99
CA LYS A 60 -7.10 24.84 -13.95
C LYS A 60 -5.58 24.98 -14.20
N ALA A 61 -4.91 23.92 -14.65
CA ALA A 61 -3.50 24.00 -15.02
C ALA A 61 -3.25 25.01 -16.16
N MET A 62 -4.13 25.03 -17.17
CA MET A 62 -4.04 26.02 -18.27
C MET A 62 -4.24 27.46 -17.76
N GLU A 63 -5.14 27.67 -16.81
CA GLU A 63 -5.34 29.00 -16.18
C GLU A 63 -4.08 29.46 -15.44
N TYR A 64 -3.35 28.56 -14.76
CA TYR A 64 -2.07 28.87 -14.12
C TYR A 64 -0.90 29.02 -15.10
N GLY A 65 -1.13 28.89 -16.40
CA GLY A 65 -0.15 29.16 -17.45
C GLY A 65 0.60 27.94 -17.95
N ALA A 66 0.06 26.75 -17.81
CA ALA A 66 0.58 25.57 -18.53
C ALA A 66 0.46 25.81 -20.04
N GLU A 67 1.46 25.34 -20.79
CA GLU A 67 1.43 25.37 -22.28
C GLU A 67 0.50 24.25 -22.80
N ASN A 68 0.46 23.12 -22.10
CA ASN A 68 -0.44 22.01 -22.36
C ASN A 68 -0.79 21.32 -21.03
N ALA A 69 -1.97 20.71 -20.97
CA ALA A 69 -2.42 19.97 -19.79
C ALA A 69 -3.16 18.70 -20.22
N ARG A 70 -2.74 17.54 -19.66
CA ARG A 70 -3.31 16.24 -19.97
C ARG A 70 -3.84 15.53 -18.71
N LEU A 71 -5.03 14.93 -18.85
CA LEU A 71 -5.55 13.96 -17.90
C LEU A 71 -5.19 12.54 -18.40
N VAL A 72 -4.47 11.79 -17.60
CA VAL A 72 -4.06 10.41 -17.91
C VAL A 72 -4.88 9.45 -17.05
N ASP A 73 -5.67 8.58 -17.67
CA ASP A 73 -6.43 7.56 -16.94
C ASP A 73 -5.51 6.42 -16.50
N CYS A 74 -5.28 6.34 -15.22
CA CYS A 74 -4.40 5.38 -14.58
C CYS A 74 -5.15 4.27 -13.81
N ARG A 75 -6.48 4.29 -13.81
CA ARG A 75 -7.32 3.43 -12.94
C ARG A 75 -7.14 1.95 -13.22
N ALA A 76 -7.18 1.56 -14.48
CA ALA A 76 -7.04 0.15 -14.87
C ALA A 76 -5.67 -0.42 -14.47
N GLN A 77 -4.58 0.34 -14.71
CA GLN A 77 -3.25 -0.06 -14.29
C GLN A 77 -3.13 -0.14 -12.77
N LEU A 78 -3.70 0.83 -12.04
CA LEU A 78 -3.68 0.83 -10.58
C LEU A 78 -4.43 -0.37 -10.00
N ALA A 79 -5.60 -0.71 -10.55
CA ALA A 79 -6.35 -1.90 -10.14
C ALA A 79 -5.54 -3.18 -10.36
N HIS A 80 -4.86 -3.29 -11.51
CA HIS A 80 -3.99 -4.43 -11.82
C HIS A 80 -2.84 -4.57 -10.81
N GLU A 81 -2.15 -3.48 -10.49
CA GLU A 81 -1.07 -3.49 -9.48
C GLU A 81 -1.60 -3.75 -8.07
N GLY A 82 -2.84 -3.32 -7.76
CA GLY A 82 -3.53 -3.65 -6.51
C GLY A 82 -3.78 -5.15 -6.37
N VAL A 83 -4.26 -5.81 -7.43
CA VAL A 83 -4.41 -7.28 -7.46
C VAL A 83 -3.05 -7.97 -7.29
N ALA A 84 -2.01 -7.52 -7.99
CA ALA A 84 -0.68 -8.08 -7.85
C ALA A 84 -0.13 -7.96 -6.43
N ALA A 85 -0.40 -6.84 -5.75
CA ALA A 85 0.00 -6.63 -4.37
C ALA A 85 -0.72 -7.60 -3.40
N ILE A 86 -2.03 -7.85 -3.61
CA ILE A 86 -2.80 -8.85 -2.84
C ILE A 86 -2.26 -10.25 -3.10
N GLN A 87 -2.08 -10.64 -4.36
CA GLN A 87 -1.53 -11.94 -4.74
C GLN A 87 -0.18 -12.25 -4.09
N CYS A 88 0.62 -11.23 -3.88
CA CYS A 88 1.97 -11.36 -3.32
C CYS A 88 2.04 -11.10 -1.81
N GLY A 89 0.95 -10.70 -1.15
CA GLY A 89 0.99 -10.25 0.24
C GLY A 89 2.00 -9.11 0.46
N ALA A 90 2.09 -8.15 -0.47
CA ALA A 90 3.13 -7.14 -0.52
C ALA A 90 2.93 -6.01 0.52
N PHE A 91 2.74 -6.38 1.79
CA PHE A 91 2.39 -5.50 2.91
C PHE A 91 3.32 -5.77 4.09
N HIS A 92 4.18 -4.81 4.44
CA HIS A 92 5.21 -4.99 5.46
C HIS A 92 4.97 -4.18 6.74
N ILE A 93 3.98 -3.29 6.73
CA ILE A 93 3.61 -2.46 7.90
C ILE A 93 2.29 -2.97 8.44
N SER A 94 2.33 -3.57 9.62
CA SER A 94 1.15 -4.09 10.31
C SER A 94 1.33 -4.00 11.82
N THR A 95 0.28 -3.62 12.53
CA THR A 95 0.22 -3.55 13.99
C THR A 95 -1.09 -4.14 14.47
N GLY A 96 -1.03 -5.16 15.33
CA GLY A 96 -2.24 -5.75 15.93
C GLY A 96 -3.24 -6.31 14.91
N GLY A 97 -2.76 -6.79 13.75
CA GLY A 97 -3.62 -7.31 12.67
C GLY A 97 -4.15 -6.24 11.71
N ALA A 98 -4.01 -4.96 12.02
CA ALA A 98 -4.32 -3.88 11.10
C ALA A 98 -3.14 -3.59 10.18
N THR A 99 -3.37 -3.58 8.87
CA THR A 99 -2.33 -3.52 7.84
C THR A 99 -2.42 -2.24 7.02
N TYR A 100 -1.27 -1.64 6.71
CA TYR A 100 -1.15 -0.66 5.65
C TYR A 100 -0.92 -1.34 4.30
N PHE A 101 -1.87 -1.19 3.38
CA PHE A 101 -1.88 -1.89 2.09
C PHE A 101 -1.02 -1.23 1.00
N ASN A 102 -0.05 -0.38 1.37
CA ASN A 102 0.86 0.28 0.44
C ASN A 102 0.15 1.01 -0.73
N THR A 103 -1.03 1.55 -0.49
CA THR A 103 -1.89 2.13 -1.53
C THR A 103 -1.28 3.39 -2.16
N THR A 104 -0.65 4.26 -1.36
CA THR A 104 0.13 5.40 -1.88
C THR A 104 1.36 4.95 -2.68
N PRO A 105 2.24 4.04 -2.21
CA PRO A 105 3.32 3.50 -3.01
C PRO A 105 2.90 2.89 -4.35
N LEU A 106 1.79 2.15 -4.39
CA LEU A 106 1.20 1.63 -5.65
C LEU A 106 0.77 2.76 -6.58
N GLY A 107 0.06 3.75 -6.05
CA GLY A 107 -0.31 4.95 -6.81
C GLY A 107 0.89 5.67 -7.41
N ARG A 108 2.01 5.79 -6.67
CA ARG A 108 3.24 6.42 -7.18
C ARG A 108 3.94 5.59 -8.24
N ALA A 109 3.92 4.25 -8.13
CA ALA A 109 4.45 3.38 -9.16
C ALA A 109 3.72 3.58 -10.51
N VAL A 110 2.40 3.66 -10.48
CA VAL A 110 1.57 3.87 -11.65
C VAL A 110 1.70 5.31 -12.17
N THR A 111 1.56 6.31 -11.30
CA THR A 111 1.68 7.73 -11.70
C THR A 111 3.04 8.02 -12.31
N GLY A 112 4.13 7.62 -11.65
CA GLY A 112 5.50 7.91 -12.10
C GLY A 112 5.85 7.27 -13.45
N THR A 113 5.24 6.13 -13.78
CA THR A 113 5.44 5.47 -15.07
C THR A 113 4.53 6.03 -16.16
N MET A 114 3.22 6.13 -15.91
CA MET A 114 2.25 6.52 -16.93
C MET A 114 2.34 8.00 -17.32
N LEU A 115 2.57 8.91 -16.36
CA LEU A 115 2.74 10.33 -16.72
C LEU A 115 4.02 10.57 -17.51
N VAL A 116 5.12 9.90 -17.17
CA VAL A 116 6.37 10.00 -17.93
C VAL A 116 6.23 9.37 -19.33
N ALA A 117 5.44 8.32 -19.47
CA ALA A 117 5.10 7.80 -20.80
C ALA A 117 4.33 8.83 -21.64
N ALA A 118 3.32 9.49 -21.07
CA ALA A 118 2.58 10.57 -21.73
C ALA A 118 3.49 11.78 -22.07
N MET A 119 4.45 12.12 -21.21
CA MET A 119 5.45 13.16 -21.49
C MET A 119 6.30 12.85 -22.73
N LYS A 120 6.65 11.58 -22.95
CA LYS A 120 7.42 11.18 -24.15
C LYS A 120 6.64 11.45 -25.44
N GLU A 121 5.33 11.29 -25.44
CA GLU A 121 4.47 11.59 -26.59
C GLU A 121 4.47 13.08 -26.92
N ASP A 122 4.62 13.94 -25.92
CA ASP A 122 4.64 15.42 -26.07
C ASP A 122 6.07 15.96 -26.26
N ASP A 123 7.08 15.10 -26.36
CA ASP A 123 8.51 15.47 -26.39
C ASP A 123 8.90 16.36 -25.19
N VAL A 124 8.46 15.96 -23.98
CA VAL A 124 8.81 16.62 -22.73
C VAL A 124 9.78 15.72 -21.97
N ASN A 125 11.01 16.18 -21.76
CA ASN A 125 12.13 15.39 -21.22
C ASN A 125 12.63 15.91 -19.88
N ILE A 126 11.92 16.83 -19.22
CA ILE A 126 12.21 17.30 -17.87
C ILE A 126 11.00 17.05 -17.01
N TRP A 127 11.17 16.26 -15.93
CA TRP A 127 10.11 15.87 -15.02
C TRP A 127 10.17 16.62 -13.70
N GLY A 128 9.03 17.15 -13.27
CA GLY A 128 8.84 17.78 -11.98
C GLY A 128 7.59 17.27 -11.25
N ASP A 129 7.59 17.42 -9.95
CA ASP A 129 6.45 17.15 -9.09
C ASP A 129 6.53 17.99 -7.79
N GLY A 130 5.47 18.02 -7.02
CA GLY A 130 5.35 18.77 -5.77
C GLY A 130 5.95 18.09 -4.54
N SER A 131 6.75 17.02 -4.70
CA SER A 131 7.31 16.28 -3.55
C SER A 131 8.31 17.10 -2.77
N THR A 132 8.17 17.12 -1.45
CA THR A 132 9.11 17.76 -0.55
C THR A 132 10.36 16.90 -0.32
N PHE A 133 11.50 17.52 -0.03
CA PHE A 133 12.77 16.83 0.17
C PHE A 133 12.80 15.89 1.40
N LYS A 134 11.87 16.04 2.34
CA LYS A 134 11.73 15.18 3.53
C LYS A 134 10.75 14.00 3.32
N GLY A 135 9.98 14.01 2.23
CA GLY A 135 8.97 12.99 1.95
C GLY A 135 9.54 11.76 1.24
N ASN A 136 8.72 10.71 1.13
CA ASN A 136 9.07 9.48 0.39
C ASN A 136 8.91 9.65 -1.12
N ASP A 137 7.97 10.49 -1.56
CA ASP A 137 7.56 10.56 -2.96
C ASP A 137 8.62 11.15 -3.88
N ILE A 138 9.51 11.98 -3.34
CA ILE A 138 10.62 12.53 -4.09
C ILE A 138 11.52 11.45 -4.70
N GLU A 139 11.74 10.37 -3.96
CA GLU A 139 12.53 9.22 -4.43
C GLU A 139 11.70 8.28 -5.30
N ARG A 140 10.44 8.03 -4.95
CA ARG A 140 9.54 7.18 -5.73
C ARG A 140 9.38 7.71 -7.15
N PHE A 141 9.03 8.97 -7.32
CA PHE A 141 8.88 9.59 -8.64
C PHE A 141 10.20 9.68 -9.41
N TYR A 142 11.30 9.98 -8.74
CA TYR A 142 12.64 9.96 -9.34
C TYR A 142 12.94 8.60 -9.98
N ARG A 143 12.77 7.52 -9.23
CA ARG A 143 13.06 6.17 -9.71
C ARG A 143 12.15 5.75 -10.86
N TYR A 144 10.82 5.84 -10.67
CA TYR A 144 9.87 5.41 -11.69
C TYR A 144 9.98 6.23 -12.97
N GLY A 145 10.22 7.51 -12.86
CA GLY A 145 10.46 8.38 -14.02
C GLY A 145 11.68 7.93 -14.83
N LEU A 146 12.81 7.67 -14.19
CA LEU A 146 14.04 7.23 -14.86
C LEU A 146 13.96 5.80 -15.41
N LEU A 147 13.17 4.92 -14.78
CA LEU A 147 12.90 3.59 -15.32
C LEU A 147 12.10 3.66 -16.63
N THR A 148 11.19 4.63 -16.74
CA THR A 148 10.35 4.83 -17.92
C THR A 148 11.09 5.59 -19.05
N ASN A 149 11.90 6.59 -18.69
CA ASN A 149 12.71 7.35 -19.63
C ASN A 149 14.12 7.58 -19.03
N PRO A 150 15.14 6.80 -19.46
CA PRO A 150 16.50 6.92 -18.91
C PRO A 150 17.19 8.24 -19.26
N ASN A 151 16.70 9.00 -20.24
CA ASN A 151 17.22 10.29 -20.65
C ASN A 151 16.52 11.47 -19.93
N LEU A 152 15.56 11.16 -19.04
CA LEU A 152 14.79 12.16 -18.30
C LEU A 152 15.71 13.01 -17.42
N LYS A 153 15.57 14.31 -17.47
CA LYS A 153 16.10 15.23 -16.48
C LYS A 153 15.05 15.47 -15.40
N ILE A 154 15.49 15.71 -14.20
CA ILE A 154 14.62 15.93 -13.05
C ILE A 154 14.77 17.37 -12.58
N TYR A 155 13.68 18.11 -12.55
CA TYR A 155 13.60 19.39 -11.88
C TYR A 155 12.49 19.36 -10.85
N LYS A 156 12.81 19.60 -9.59
CA LYS A 156 11.82 19.66 -8.52
C LYS A 156 11.87 21.03 -7.86
N PRO A 157 10.76 21.79 -7.83
CA PRO A 157 10.72 23.11 -7.20
C PRO A 157 11.25 23.10 -5.76
N TRP A 158 10.90 22.08 -4.99
CA TRP A 158 11.37 21.90 -3.60
C TRP A 158 12.86 21.52 -3.43
N LEU A 159 13.63 21.42 -4.52
CA LEU A 159 15.10 21.31 -4.54
C LEU A 159 15.77 22.57 -5.14
N ASP A 160 14.99 23.55 -5.59
CA ASP A 160 15.48 24.82 -6.12
C ASP A 160 15.44 25.87 -5.00
N GLN A 161 16.61 26.37 -4.60
CA GLN A 161 16.74 27.34 -3.51
C GLN A 161 15.94 28.61 -3.80
N GLN A 162 15.89 29.05 -5.07
CA GLN A 162 15.13 30.25 -5.44
C GLN A 162 13.63 30.05 -5.23
N PHE A 163 13.07 28.88 -5.55
CA PHE A 163 11.67 28.56 -5.27
C PHE A 163 11.40 28.54 -3.76
N ILE A 164 12.29 27.92 -2.98
CA ILE A 164 12.16 27.83 -1.51
C ILE A 164 12.20 29.22 -0.87
N ASP A 165 13.12 30.08 -1.30
CA ASP A 165 13.25 31.42 -0.75
C ASP A 165 12.03 32.32 -1.07
N GLU A 166 11.43 32.15 -2.25
CA GLU A 166 10.27 32.93 -2.68
C GLU A 166 8.92 32.34 -2.20
N LEU A 167 8.77 30.99 -2.19
CA LEU A 167 7.49 30.31 -2.01
C LEU A 167 7.57 29.10 -1.05
N GLY A 168 8.57 29.06 -0.15
CA GLY A 168 8.85 27.91 0.69
C GLY A 168 7.82 27.58 1.80
N GLY A 169 6.72 28.33 1.89
CA GLY A 169 5.65 28.12 2.85
C GLY A 169 4.25 28.17 2.22
N ARG A 170 3.29 27.56 2.88
CA ARG A 170 1.88 27.55 2.40
C ARG A 170 1.28 28.97 2.37
N PHE A 171 1.68 29.81 3.32
CA PHE A 171 1.24 31.21 3.36
C PHE A 171 1.78 31.97 2.14
N GLU A 172 3.07 31.84 1.85
CA GLU A 172 3.73 32.49 0.73
C GLU A 172 3.14 32.04 -0.61
N MET A 173 2.91 30.74 -0.78
CA MET A 173 2.26 30.16 -1.97
C MET A 173 0.83 30.67 -2.15
N SER A 174 0.03 30.70 -1.09
CA SER A 174 -1.35 31.20 -1.15
C SER A 174 -1.40 32.68 -1.50
N LYS A 175 -0.54 33.48 -0.84
CA LYS A 175 -0.40 34.90 -1.11
C LYS A 175 0.02 35.16 -2.56
N PHE A 176 1.00 34.41 -3.06
CA PHE A 176 1.48 34.48 -4.43
C PHE A 176 0.36 34.25 -5.46
N LEU A 177 -0.48 33.22 -5.25
CA LEU A 177 -1.61 32.95 -6.13
C LEU A 177 -2.64 34.07 -6.10
N ILE A 178 -2.99 34.62 -4.95
CA ILE A 178 -3.94 35.74 -4.79
C ILE A 178 -3.42 36.99 -5.46
N GLU A 179 -2.14 37.34 -5.24
CA GLU A 179 -1.50 38.50 -5.86
C GLU A 179 -1.45 38.44 -7.40
N ASN A 180 -1.51 37.23 -7.95
CA ASN A 180 -1.58 36.96 -9.38
C ASN A 180 -3.03 36.81 -9.92
N GLY A 181 -4.03 37.16 -9.10
CA GLY A 181 -5.43 37.25 -9.53
C GLY A 181 -6.18 35.91 -9.48
N PHE A 182 -5.63 34.88 -8.82
CA PHE A 182 -6.32 33.61 -8.62
C PHE A 182 -7.10 33.64 -7.31
N ASP A 183 -8.37 33.25 -7.38
CA ASP A 183 -9.23 33.14 -6.21
C ASP A 183 -8.87 31.86 -5.39
N TYR A 184 -7.75 31.93 -4.71
CA TYR A 184 -7.31 30.88 -3.82
C TYR A 184 -7.81 31.16 -2.40
N LYS A 185 -8.89 30.49 -2.00
CA LYS A 185 -9.33 30.57 -0.60
C LYS A 185 -8.19 30.08 0.29
N MET A 186 -7.63 30.97 1.12
CA MET A 186 -6.74 30.54 2.19
C MET A 186 -7.45 29.41 2.92
N SER A 187 -7.01 28.19 2.68
CA SER A 187 -7.66 27.02 3.27
C SER A 187 -7.58 27.15 4.76
N VAL A 188 -8.72 27.07 5.45
CA VAL A 188 -8.76 26.79 6.88
C VAL A 188 -7.72 25.69 7.12
N GLU A 189 -6.81 25.92 8.03
CA GLU A 189 -5.70 25.01 8.29
C GLU A 189 -6.27 23.62 8.62
N LYS A 190 -6.17 22.71 7.65
CA LYS A 190 -6.64 21.33 7.88
C LYS A 190 -5.73 20.72 8.92
N ALA A 191 -6.31 19.99 9.88
CA ALA A 191 -5.58 19.34 10.96
C ALA A 191 -4.57 18.27 10.47
N TYR A 192 -4.72 17.80 9.22
CA TYR A 192 -3.83 16.82 8.58
C TYR A 192 -3.88 16.95 7.06
N SER A 193 -2.94 16.30 6.37
CA SER A 193 -2.93 16.15 4.91
C SER A 193 -3.56 14.83 4.50
N THR A 194 -4.24 14.80 3.36
CA THR A 194 -4.82 13.59 2.77
C THR A 194 -4.27 13.36 1.37
N ASP A 195 -3.92 12.13 1.07
CA ASP A 195 -3.55 11.62 -0.26
C ASP A 195 -4.36 10.36 -0.54
N SER A 196 -5.04 10.29 -1.69
CA SER A 196 -5.99 9.23 -1.98
C SER A 196 -5.86 8.69 -3.40
N ASN A 197 -6.31 7.47 -3.58
CA ASN A 197 -6.59 6.82 -4.85
C ASN A 197 -7.66 5.74 -4.65
N MET A 198 -8.10 5.07 -5.71
CA MET A 198 -9.16 4.06 -5.62
C MET A 198 -8.83 2.86 -4.72
N LEU A 199 -7.55 2.60 -4.38
CA LEU A 199 -7.16 1.49 -3.50
C LEU A 199 -7.15 1.88 -2.03
N GLY A 200 -6.96 3.17 -1.72
CA GLY A 200 -6.92 3.64 -0.34
C GLY A 200 -6.59 5.11 -0.17
N ALA A 201 -6.69 5.57 1.05
CA ALA A 201 -6.33 6.93 1.47
C ALA A 201 -5.31 6.92 2.60
N THR A 202 -4.47 7.94 2.62
CA THR A 202 -3.46 8.22 3.63
C THR A 202 -3.76 9.56 4.27
N HIS A 203 -3.84 9.61 5.60
CA HIS A 203 -3.95 10.82 6.40
C HIS A 203 -2.70 10.96 7.25
N GLU A 204 -1.96 12.05 7.11
CA GLU A 204 -0.68 12.25 7.77
C GLU A 204 -0.36 13.73 8.03
N ALA A 205 0.73 13.98 8.72
CA ALA A 205 1.29 15.29 9.04
C ALA A 205 0.49 16.12 10.05
N LYS A 206 1.04 17.26 10.47
CA LYS A 206 0.46 18.24 11.38
C LYS A 206 0.02 17.61 12.72
N ASP A 207 -1.28 17.72 13.09
CA ASP A 207 -1.80 17.20 14.36
C ASP A 207 -1.61 15.68 14.50
N LEU A 208 -1.53 14.95 13.37
CA LEU A 208 -1.26 13.50 13.39
C LEU A 208 0.21 13.14 13.68
N GLU A 209 1.14 14.10 13.63
CA GLU A 209 2.52 13.88 14.06
C GLU A 209 2.63 13.72 15.59
N GLU A 210 1.64 14.25 16.34
CA GLU A 210 1.54 14.06 17.77
C GLU A 210 0.90 12.71 18.10
N LEU A 211 1.66 11.81 18.73
CA LEU A 211 1.19 10.45 19.06
C LEU A 211 0.04 10.43 20.08
N SER A 212 -0.16 11.51 20.82
CA SER A 212 -1.29 11.71 21.73
C SER A 212 -2.60 12.03 21.00
N THR A 213 -2.53 12.45 19.74
CA THR A 213 -3.71 12.71 18.91
C THR A 213 -4.31 11.40 18.42
N GLY A 214 -5.55 11.10 18.81
CA GLY A 214 -6.22 9.85 18.42
C GLY A 214 -6.74 9.88 16.98
N ILE A 215 -7.05 8.70 16.44
CA ILE A 215 -7.65 8.51 15.10
C ILE A 215 -8.95 9.31 14.88
N LYS A 216 -9.63 9.70 15.96
CA LYS A 216 -10.95 10.37 15.91
C LYS A 216 -10.95 11.73 15.23
N ILE A 217 -9.79 12.37 15.03
CA ILE A 217 -9.71 13.63 14.27
C ILE A 217 -9.84 13.41 12.76
N VAL A 218 -9.60 12.20 12.28
CA VAL A 218 -9.69 11.86 10.86
C VAL A 218 -11.16 11.75 10.46
N LYS A 219 -11.50 12.39 9.36
CA LYS A 219 -12.78 12.19 8.66
C LYS A 219 -12.54 11.20 7.52
N PRO A 220 -13.03 9.96 7.64
CA PRO A 220 -12.86 8.97 6.59
C PRO A 220 -13.46 9.46 5.27
N ILE A 221 -12.77 9.17 4.15
CA ILE A 221 -13.24 9.50 2.79
C ILE A 221 -13.60 8.25 1.98
N MET A 222 -13.23 7.06 2.45
CA MET A 222 -13.56 5.79 1.81
C MET A 222 -14.57 4.97 2.61
N GLY A 223 -14.93 5.41 3.79
CA GLY A 223 -15.83 4.67 4.66
C GLY A 223 -16.40 5.51 5.79
N VAL A 224 -16.78 4.84 6.87
CA VAL A 224 -17.42 5.45 8.04
C VAL A 224 -16.44 5.59 9.20
N ALA A 225 -16.66 6.60 10.03
CA ALA A 225 -15.94 6.76 11.30
C ALA A 225 -16.44 5.68 12.30
N PHE A 226 -15.91 4.48 12.20
CA PHE A 226 -16.38 3.33 12.97
C PHE A 226 -16.24 3.52 14.50
N TRP A 227 -15.41 4.44 14.96
CA TRP A 227 -15.28 4.82 16.37
C TRP A 227 -16.37 5.75 16.89
N ASP A 228 -17.18 6.33 15.98
CA ASP A 228 -18.30 7.20 16.37
C ASP A 228 -19.54 6.33 16.69
N GLU A 229 -19.98 6.36 17.94
CA GLU A 229 -21.14 5.58 18.43
C GLU A 229 -22.45 5.93 17.71
N ASN A 230 -22.56 7.13 17.13
CA ASN A 230 -23.73 7.56 16.37
C ASN A 230 -23.78 6.92 14.98
N VAL A 231 -22.66 6.42 14.46
CA VAL A 231 -22.61 5.69 13.19
C VAL A 231 -23.18 4.29 13.37
N GLN A 232 -24.27 4.02 12.67
CA GLN A 232 -24.94 2.71 12.71
C GLN A 232 -24.28 1.75 11.70
N VAL A 233 -23.63 0.72 12.19
CA VAL A 233 -23.04 -0.35 11.39
C VAL A 233 -23.80 -1.65 11.69
N LYS A 234 -24.47 -2.18 10.67
CA LYS A 234 -25.18 -3.48 10.78
C LYS A 234 -24.26 -4.58 10.26
N PRO A 235 -24.23 -5.78 10.88
CA PRO A 235 -23.52 -6.92 10.32
C PRO A 235 -23.99 -7.22 8.89
N GLU A 236 -23.06 -7.56 8.02
CA GLU A 236 -23.30 -7.85 6.61
C GLU A 236 -22.51 -9.09 6.19
N VAL A 237 -23.19 -10.03 5.52
CA VAL A 237 -22.53 -11.21 4.95
C VAL A 237 -22.06 -10.89 3.54
N VAL A 238 -20.79 -11.14 3.28
CA VAL A 238 -20.15 -10.85 2.01
C VAL A 238 -19.38 -12.08 1.53
N THR A 239 -19.57 -12.43 0.27
CA THR A 239 -18.86 -13.52 -0.38
C THR A 239 -17.90 -12.96 -1.43
N VAL A 240 -16.62 -13.38 -1.37
CA VAL A 240 -15.57 -13.00 -2.30
C VAL A 240 -15.09 -14.22 -3.06
N ARG A 241 -15.14 -14.19 -4.41
CA ARG A 241 -14.67 -15.27 -5.26
C ARG A 241 -13.38 -14.89 -5.97
N PHE A 242 -12.44 -15.84 -5.98
CA PHE A 242 -11.17 -15.76 -6.71
C PHE A 242 -11.06 -16.85 -7.77
N GLU A 243 -10.42 -16.51 -8.88
CA GLU A 243 -9.97 -17.45 -9.92
C GLU A 243 -8.49 -17.19 -10.20
N GLU A 244 -7.65 -18.21 -10.03
CA GLU A 244 -6.18 -18.11 -10.17
C GLU A 244 -5.56 -16.89 -9.44
N GLY A 245 -6.05 -16.59 -8.24
CA GLY A 245 -5.61 -15.47 -7.42
C GLY A 245 -6.15 -14.10 -7.80
N VAL A 246 -7.00 -14.01 -8.80
CA VAL A 246 -7.66 -12.76 -9.20
C VAL A 246 -9.06 -12.71 -8.60
N PRO A 247 -9.45 -11.64 -7.89
CA PRO A 247 -10.82 -11.48 -7.45
C PRO A 247 -11.74 -11.24 -8.66
N VAL A 248 -12.82 -12.03 -8.77
CA VAL A 248 -13.70 -12.03 -9.95
C VAL A 248 -15.16 -11.72 -9.63
N ALA A 249 -15.61 -11.95 -8.40
CA ALA A 249 -16.98 -11.69 -8.01
C ALA A 249 -17.11 -11.30 -6.54
N LEU A 250 -18.15 -10.51 -6.25
CA LEU A 250 -18.62 -10.16 -4.91
C LEU A 250 -20.11 -10.49 -4.81
N ASN A 251 -20.50 -11.23 -3.78
CA ASN A 251 -21.90 -11.64 -3.55
C ASN A 251 -22.54 -12.30 -4.78
N GLY A 252 -21.79 -13.14 -5.50
CA GLY A 252 -22.22 -13.80 -6.72
C GLY A 252 -22.30 -12.92 -7.98
N LYS A 253 -22.07 -11.60 -7.86
CA LYS A 253 -22.04 -10.67 -9.00
C LYS A 253 -20.63 -10.59 -9.57
N THR A 254 -20.49 -10.83 -10.87
CA THR A 254 -19.27 -10.57 -11.66
C THR A 254 -19.24 -9.12 -12.15
N PHE A 255 -18.05 -8.63 -12.52
CA PHE A 255 -17.84 -7.26 -12.95
C PHE A 255 -17.10 -7.24 -14.29
N ASP A 256 -17.41 -6.25 -15.12
CA ASP A 256 -16.82 -6.11 -16.46
C ASP A 256 -15.30 -5.86 -16.42
N ASN A 257 -14.84 -5.24 -15.33
CA ASN A 257 -13.42 -4.97 -15.12
C ASN A 257 -13.08 -4.89 -13.62
N VAL A 258 -11.80 -4.97 -13.31
CA VAL A 258 -11.29 -4.98 -11.93
C VAL A 258 -11.48 -3.63 -11.24
N VAL A 259 -11.57 -2.53 -11.97
CA VAL A 259 -11.84 -1.19 -11.38
C VAL A 259 -13.20 -1.18 -10.71
N GLU A 260 -14.26 -1.62 -11.42
CA GLU A 260 -15.62 -1.71 -10.88
C GLU A 260 -15.69 -2.63 -9.67
N LEU A 261 -14.94 -3.74 -9.72
CA LEU A 261 -14.86 -4.70 -8.62
C LEU A 261 -14.24 -4.04 -7.36
N PHE A 262 -13.14 -3.27 -7.50
CA PHE A 262 -12.53 -2.54 -6.39
C PHE A 262 -13.48 -1.47 -5.84
N LEU A 263 -14.18 -0.73 -6.69
CA LEU A 263 -15.13 0.29 -6.25
C LEU A 263 -16.28 -0.33 -5.45
N GLU A 264 -16.78 -1.51 -5.85
CA GLU A 264 -17.79 -2.23 -5.07
C GLU A 264 -17.22 -2.74 -3.75
N ALA A 265 -16.02 -3.33 -3.76
CA ALA A 265 -15.36 -3.78 -2.54
C ALA A 265 -15.14 -2.63 -1.56
N ASN A 266 -14.76 -1.44 -2.06
CA ASN A 266 -14.64 -0.23 -1.24
C ASN A 266 -15.99 0.18 -0.62
N ARG A 267 -17.09 0.13 -1.40
CA ARG A 267 -18.43 0.44 -0.88
C ARG A 267 -18.86 -0.52 0.22
N ILE A 268 -18.59 -1.82 0.02
CA ILE A 268 -18.90 -2.85 1.02
C ILE A 268 -18.06 -2.64 2.28
N GLY A 269 -16.72 -2.68 2.17
CA GLY A 269 -15.83 -2.54 3.32
C GLY A 269 -15.97 -1.17 4.01
N GLY A 270 -16.18 -0.10 3.23
CA GLY A 270 -16.33 1.26 3.72
C GLY A 270 -17.53 1.45 4.64
N ARG A 271 -18.67 0.79 4.36
CA ARG A 271 -19.85 0.83 5.25
C ARG A 271 -19.57 0.31 6.66
N HIS A 272 -18.53 -0.48 6.81
CA HIS A 272 -18.11 -1.07 8.09
C HIS A 272 -16.92 -0.32 8.71
N GLY A 273 -16.25 0.56 7.96
CA GLY A 273 -14.97 1.13 8.35
C GLY A 273 -13.83 0.11 8.33
N LEU A 274 -13.95 -0.95 7.51
CA LEU A 274 -12.94 -1.99 7.33
C LEU A 274 -11.67 -1.41 6.70
N GLY A 275 -10.51 -1.94 7.07
CA GLY A 275 -9.23 -1.55 6.48
C GLY A 275 -8.68 -0.21 6.97
N MET A 276 -9.22 0.32 8.08
CA MET A 276 -8.61 1.45 8.79
C MET A 276 -7.43 0.97 9.64
N SER A 277 -6.30 1.68 9.56
CA SER A 277 -5.13 1.38 10.39
C SER A 277 -4.36 2.63 10.78
N ASP A 278 -3.81 2.64 12.01
CA ASP A 278 -2.93 3.67 12.55
C ASP A 278 -1.53 3.05 12.69
N GLN A 279 -0.55 3.56 11.94
CA GLN A 279 0.75 2.93 11.82
C GLN A 279 1.89 3.92 12.11
N ILE A 280 2.92 3.42 12.76
CA ILE A 280 4.22 4.09 12.83
C ILE A 280 5.14 3.37 11.83
N GLU A 281 5.71 4.12 10.92
CA GLU A 281 6.54 3.60 9.84
C GLU A 281 7.91 4.27 9.78
N ASN A 282 8.86 3.64 9.09
CA ASN A 282 10.12 4.27 8.72
C ASN A 282 10.00 4.82 7.31
N ARG A 283 10.19 6.12 7.14
CA ARG A 283 10.37 6.72 5.81
C ARG A 283 11.59 6.15 5.11
N ILE A 284 11.70 6.37 3.81
CA ILE A 284 12.87 5.93 3.00
C ILE A 284 14.18 6.49 3.56
N ILE A 285 14.14 7.70 4.14
CA ILE A 285 15.27 8.35 4.83
C ILE A 285 15.48 7.85 6.26
N GLU A 286 14.88 6.74 6.66
CA GLU A 286 14.94 6.09 8.00
C GLU A 286 14.35 6.93 9.15
N ALA A 287 13.71 8.07 8.91
CA ALA A 287 12.97 8.82 9.92
C ALA A 287 11.63 8.14 10.23
N LYS A 288 11.23 8.16 11.50
CA LYS A 288 9.89 7.71 11.91
C LYS A 288 8.83 8.70 11.46
N SER A 289 7.69 8.17 11.04
CA SER A 289 6.47 8.94 10.79
C SER A 289 5.24 8.14 11.18
N ARG A 290 4.12 8.80 11.32
CA ARG A 290 2.82 8.19 11.58
C ARG A 290 1.88 8.50 10.44
N GLY A 291 1.09 7.51 10.04
CA GLY A 291 0.00 7.66 9.11
C GLY A 291 -1.24 6.90 9.56
N ILE A 292 -2.41 7.45 9.24
CA ILE A 292 -3.69 6.76 9.36
C ILE A 292 -4.18 6.46 7.95
N TYR A 293 -4.54 5.20 7.72
CA TYR A 293 -4.81 4.66 6.40
C TYR A 293 -6.22 4.11 6.29
N GLU A 294 -6.83 4.28 5.11
CA GLU A 294 -8.09 3.65 4.72
C GLU A 294 -7.83 2.78 3.48
N ALA A 295 -8.28 1.54 3.49
CA ALA A 295 -8.19 0.66 2.33
C ALA A 295 -9.26 -0.45 2.38
N PRO A 296 -10.55 -0.11 2.32
CA PRO A 296 -11.62 -1.06 2.61
C PRO A 296 -11.69 -2.23 1.62
N GLY A 297 -11.56 -1.98 0.32
CA GLY A 297 -11.56 -3.03 -0.70
C GLY A 297 -10.32 -3.91 -0.65
N MET A 298 -9.14 -3.30 -0.44
CA MET A 298 -7.89 -4.05 -0.27
C MET A 298 -7.97 -4.99 0.94
N ALA A 299 -8.50 -4.51 2.06
CA ALA A 299 -8.67 -5.31 3.27
C ALA A 299 -9.64 -6.47 3.05
N LEU A 300 -10.80 -6.22 2.42
CA LEU A 300 -11.77 -7.25 2.11
C LEU A 300 -11.18 -8.38 1.25
N PHE A 301 -10.50 -8.01 0.17
CA PHE A 301 -9.85 -8.98 -0.71
C PHE A 301 -8.69 -9.70 -0.03
N HIS A 302 -7.89 -9.01 0.75
CA HIS A 302 -6.74 -9.61 1.44
C HIS A 302 -7.18 -10.67 2.46
N ILE A 303 -8.20 -10.39 3.28
CA ILE A 303 -8.75 -11.35 4.25
C ILE A 303 -9.21 -12.64 3.55
N ALA A 304 -9.99 -12.51 2.49
CA ALA A 304 -10.51 -13.66 1.75
C ALA A 304 -9.39 -14.41 1.01
N TYR A 305 -8.43 -13.69 0.43
CA TYR A 305 -7.28 -14.27 -0.26
C TYR A 305 -6.39 -15.08 0.69
N GLU A 306 -5.99 -14.50 1.84
CA GLU A 306 -5.19 -15.21 2.84
C GLU A 306 -5.89 -16.47 3.38
N ARG A 307 -7.22 -16.42 3.52
CA ARG A 307 -7.98 -17.60 3.94
C ARG A 307 -7.84 -18.75 2.93
N LEU A 308 -7.89 -18.46 1.63
CA LEU A 308 -7.68 -19.46 0.58
C LEU A 308 -6.23 -19.92 0.55
N VAL A 309 -5.26 -19.02 0.63
CA VAL A 309 -3.82 -19.39 0.68
C VAL A 309 -3.56 -20.40 1.80
N THR A 310 -4.07 -20.14 2.99
CA THR A 310 -3.86 -21.01 4.14
C THR A 310 -4.61 -22.34 4.03
N GLY A 311 -5.73 -22.40 3.33
CA GLY A 311 -6.48 -23.65 3.10
C GLY A 311 -5.91 -24.53 1.99
N ILE A 312 -5.16 -23.93 1.05
CA ILE A 312 -4.68 -24.61 -0.17
C ILE A 312 -3.23 -25.06 -0.04
N HIS A 313 -2.34 -24.23 0.51
CA HIS A 313 -0.91 -24.49 0.57
C HIS A 313 -0.45 -25.12 1.87
N ASN A 314 0.70 -25.81 1.82
CA ASN A 314 1.37 -26.35 3.02
C ASN A 314 2.13 -25.24 3.76
N GLU A 315 2.51 -25.53 5.02
CA GLU A 315 3.12 -24.55 5.93
C GLU A 315 4.42 -23.95 5.37
N ASP A 316 5.31 -24.78 4.79
CA ASP A 316 6.59 -24.31 4.23
C ASP A 316 6.37 -23.30 3.09
N THR A 317 5.36 -23.53 2.24
CA THR A 317 4.99 -22.61 1.16
C THR A 317 4.40 -21.31 1.72
N ILE A 318 3.54 -21.41 2.74
CA ILE A 318 2.92 -20.24 3.40
C ILE A 318 3.99 -19.37 4.08
N GLU A 319 4.92 -20.01 4.80
CA GLU A 319 6.03 -19.29 5.45
C GLU A 319 6.87 -18.52 4.43
N GLN A 320 7.30 -19.21 3.35
CA GLN A 320 8.10 -18.56 2.30
C GLN A 320 7.32 -17.44 1.59
N TYR A 321 6.03 -17.64 1.33
CA TYR A 321 5.15 -16.63 0.76
C TYR A 321 5.10 -15.37 1.64
N ARG A 322 4.92 -15.53 2.95
CA ARG A 322 4.87 -14.41 3.92
C ARG A 322 6.19 -13.65 3.99
N ILE A 323 7.32 -14.36 4.06
CA ILE A 323 8.66 -13.76 4.05
C ILE A 323 8.88 -12.94 2.77
N ASN A 324 8.55 -13.51 1.63
CA ASN A 324 8.64 -12.84 0.32
C ASN A 324 7.72 -11.61 0.24
N GLY A 325 6.51 -11.72 0.74
CA GLY A 325 5.54 -10.63 0.78
C GLY A 325 6.01 -9.44 1.61
N LEU A 326 6.53 -9.68 2.81
CA LEU A 326 7.12 -8.63 3.66
C LEU A 326 8.29 -7.92 2.95
N ARG A 327 9.18 -8.69 2.31
CA ARG A 327 10.31 -8.12 1.56
C ARG A 327 9.83 -7.29 0.37
N LEU A 328 8.88 -7.82 -0.38
CA LEU A 328 8.29 -7.14 -1.53
C LEU A 328 7.54 -5.86 -1.12
N GLY A 329 6.78 -5.91 -0.01
CA GLY A 329 6.11 -4.74 0.55
C GLY A 329 7.08 -3.61 0.90
N ARG A 330 8.25 -3.94 1.45
CA ARG A 330 9.30 -2.95 1.70
C ARG A 330 9.90 -2.39 0.40
N LEU A 331 10.12 -3.22 -0.61
CA LEU A 331 10.60 -2.76 -1.92
C LEU A 331 9.59 -1.82 -2.58
N LEU A 332 8.30 -2.17 -2.55
CA LEU A 332 7.22 -1.31 -3.03
C LEU A 332 7.21 0.04 -2.31
N TYR A 333 7.27 0.02 -0.99
CA TYR A 333 7.31 1.23 -0.17
C TYR A 333 8.46 2.16 -0.55
N GLN A 334 9.64 1.58 -0.89
CA GLN A 334 10.84 2.29 -1.29
C GLN A 334 10.83 2.75 -2.77
N GLY A 335 9.73 2.60 -3.51
CA GLY A 335 9.69 2.95 -4.94
C GLY A 335 10.41 1.95 -5.85
N ARG A 336 10.55 0.69 -5.44
CA ARG A 336 11.32 -0.36 -6.11
C ARG A 336 10.45 -1.49 -6.66
N TRP A 337 9.19 -1.20 -6.95
CA TRP A 337 8.19 -2.19 -7.40
C TRP A 337 8.55 -2.90 -8.70
N PHE A 338 9.29 -2.23 -9.59
CA PHE A 338 9.76 -2.76 -10.87
C PHE A 338 11.25 -3.12 -10.88
N ASP A 339 11.91 -3.15 -9.73
CA ASP A 339 13.30 -3.63 -9.64
C ASP A 339 13.35 -5.15 -9.89
N PRO A 340 14.46 -5.69 -10.44
CA PRO A 340 14.60 -7.11 -10.71
C PRO A 340 14.26 -8.01 -9.51
N GLN A 341 14.69 -7.63 -8.29
CA GLN A 341 14.35 -8.39 -7.08
C GLN A 341 12.83 -8.41 -6.83
N ALA A 342 12.15 -7.27 -7.01
CA ALA A 342 10.70 -7.20 -6.83
C ALA A 342 9.98 -8.06 -7.86
N LEU A 343 10.40 -8.02 -9.13
CA LEU A 343 9.84 -8.84 -10.20
C LEU A 343 10.03 -10.34 -9.94
N MET A 344 11.20 -10.76 -9.44
CA MET A 344 11.44 -12.15 -9.03
C MET A 344 10.50 -12.60 -7.90
N LEU A 345 10.30 -11.77 -6.88
CA LEU A 345 9.40 -12.09 -5.78
C LEU A 345 7.94 -12.14 -6.23
N ARG A 346 7.53 -11.21 -7.11
CA ARG A 346 6.19 -11.19 -7.72
C ARG A 346 5.95 -12.46 -8.54
N GLU A 347 6.86 -12.79 -9.46
CA GLU A 347 6.76 -14.00 -10.28
C GLU A 347 6.65 -15.26 -9.41
N THR A 348 7.44 -15.34 -8.34
CA THR A 348 7.39 -16.47 -7.42
C THR A 348 6.00 -16.59 -6.77
N ALA A 349 5.46 -15.52 -6.20
CA ALA A 349 4.16 -15.54 -5.55
C ALA A 349 3.02 -15.76 -6.55
N GLN A 350 3.01 -15.03 -7.67
CA GLN A 350 1.95 -15.12 -8.67
C GLN A 350 1.91 -16.49 -9.35
N ARG A 351 3.06 -17.05 -9.69
CA ARG A 351 3.13 -18.32 -10.40
C ARG A 351 2.91 -19.53 -9.50
N TRP A 352 3.50 -19.55 -8.31
CA TRP A 352 3.56 -20.73 -7.46
C TRP A 352 2.52 -20.74 -6.34
N VAL A 353 1.98 -19.57 -5.97
CA VAL A 353 0.96 -19.47 -4.94
C VAL A 353 -0.38 -19.07 -5.55
N ALA A 354 -0.45 -17.91 -6.20
CA ALA A 354 -1.72 -17.32 -6.64
C ALA A 354 -2.50 -18.19 -7.62
N ARG A 355 -1.83 -18.87 -8.56
CA ARG A 355 -2.51 -19.73 -9.56
C ARG A 355 -3.33 -20.87 -8.95
N ALA A 356 -2.96 -21.33 -7.77
CA ALA A 356 -3.74 -22.34 -7.06
C ALA A 356 -4.92 -21.74 -6.29
N VAL A 357 -4.93 -20.42 -6.07
CA VAL A 357 -5.96 -19.73 -5.27
C VAL A 357 -7.20 -19.51 -6.12
N THR A 358 -8.05 -20.53 -6.19
CA THR A 358 -9.38 -20.50 -6.80
C THR A 358 -10.38 -20.97 -5.77
N GLY A 359 -11.43 -20.19 -5.53
CA GLY A 359 -12.44 -20.53 -4.54
C GLY A 359 -13.23 -19.31 -4.06
N GLU A 360 -14.05 -19.55 -3.07
CA GLU A 360 -14.96 -18.56 -2.51
C GLU A 360 -14.85 -18.53 -0.98
N VAL A 361 -14.84 -17.33 -0.40
CA VAL A 361 -14.84 -17.12 1.05
C VAL A 361 -16.02 -16.24 1.41
N THR A 362 -16.84 -16.71 2.36
CA THR A 362 -17.94 -15.95 2.93
C THR A 362 -17.54 -15.40 4.28
N LEU A 363 -17.70 -14.09 4.43
CA LEU A 363 -17.35 -13.32 5.62
C LEU A 363 -18.62 -12.67 6.21
N GLU A 364 -18.68 -12.56 7.51
CA GLU A 364 -19.58 -11.61 8.17
C GLU A 364 -18.74 -10.40 8.62
N LEU A 365 -19.01 -9.23 8.06
CA LEU A 365 -18.39 -7.98 8.43
C LEU A 365 -19.18 -7.29 9.53
N ARG A 366 -18.50 -6.73 10.51
CA ARG A 366 -19.08 -5.96 11.61
C ARG A 366 -18.42 -4.57 11.64
N ARG A 367 -18.31 -3.96 12.79
CA ARG A 367 -17.79 -2.59 12.94
C ARG A 367 -16.24 -2.57 12.91
N GLY A 368 -15.66 -1.75 12.03
CA GLY A 368 -14.22 -1.62 11.89
C GLY A 368 -13.57 -2.88 11.28
N ASN A 369 -12.49 -3.32 11.87
CA ASN A 369 -11.77 -4.54 11.43
C ASN A 369 -12.32 -5.82 12.09
N ASP A 370 -13.51 -5.79 12.67
CA ASP A 370 -14.13 -6.98 13.24
C ASP A 370 -14.90 -7.76 12.16
N TYR A 371 -14.54 -9.03 11.99
CA TYR A 371 -15.16 -9.94 11.03
C TYR A 371 -15.11 -11.40 11.52
N SER A 372 -15.91 -12.24 10.90
CA SER A 372 -15.83 -13.70 11.03
C SER A 372 -15.81 -14.35 9.66
N ILE A 373 -15.08 -15.44 9.52
CA ILE A 373 -15.16 -16.32 8.35
C ILE A 373 -16.30 -17.30 8.59
N LEU A 374 -17.31 -17.29 7.72
CA LEU A 374 -18.46 -18.16 7.82
C LEU A 374 -18.30 -19.42 6.98
N ASN A 375 -17.70 -19.29 5.78
CA ASN A 375 -17.49 -20.41 4.87
C ASN A 375 -16.21 -20.23 4.04
N THR A 376 -15.65 -21.35 3.56
CA THR A 376 -14.50 -21.39 2.66
C THR A 376 -14.67 -22.58 1.72
N GLU A 377 -14.77 -22.32 0.43
CA GLU A 377 -14.93 -23.33 -0.61
C GLU A 377 -13.83 -23.17 -1.67
N SER A 378 -13.22 -24.28 -2.05
CA SER A 378 -12.23 -24.30 -3.13
C SER A 378 -12.05 -25.72 -3.63
N PRO A 379 -11.91 -25.93 -4.96
CA PRO A 379 -11.56 -27.25 -5.49
C PRO A 379 -10.12 -27.65 -5.13
N ASN A 380 -9.30 -26.70 -4.68
CA ASN A 380 -7.88 -26.91 -4.39
C ASN A 380 -7.57 -27.00 -2.89
N LEU A 381 -8.59 -27.07 -2.02
CA LEU A 381 -8.35 -27.24 -0.57
C LEU A 381 -7.57 -28.51 -0.29
N THR A 382 -6.49 -28.36 0.46
CA THR A 382 -5.75 -29.50 1.04
C THR A 382 -6.28 -29.89 2.43
N TYR A 383 -7.12 -29.05 3.01
CA TYR A 383 -7.81 -29.33 4.25
C TYR A 383 -8.83 -30.45 4.03
N ALA A 384 -8.70 -31.53 4.79
CA ALA A 384 -9.58 -32.69 4.75
C ALA A 384 -9.86 -33.14 6.19
N ALA A 385 -11.05 -32.76 6.71
CA ALA A 385 -11.44 -33.01 8.10
C ALA A 385 -11.41 -34.51 8.44
N GLU A 386 -11.80 -35.35 7.50
CA GLU A 386 -11.86 -36.79 7.64
C GLU A 386 -10.48 -37.44 7.87
N ARG A 387 -9.39 -36.81 7.46
CA ARG A 387 -8.03 -37.38 7.63
C ARG A 387 -7.47 -37.22 9.02
N LEU A 388 -7.92 -36.24 9.77
CA LEU A 388 -7.36 -35.85 11.07
C LEU A 388 -8.43 -35.63 12.13
N SER A 389 -9.66 -36.15 11.91
CA SER A 389 -10.71 -36.13 12.93
C SER A 389 -10.22 -36.86 14.19
N MET A 390 -10.44 -36.27 15.35
CA MET A 390 -10.20 -36.91 16.65
C MET A 390 -11.24 -37.99 16.96
N GLU A 391 -12.31 -38.02 16.18
CA GLU A 391 -13.30 -39.10 16.25
C GLU A 391 -12.76 -40.37 15.57
N LYS A 392 -13.34 -41.51 15.89
CA LYS A 392 -12.98 -42.77 15.27
C LYS A 392 -13.34 -42.77 13.77
N VAL A 393 -12.32 -42.82 12.93
CA VAL A 393 -12.46 -42.87 11.47
C VAL A 393 -12.07 -44.27 10.98
N GLU A 394 -12.94 -44.91 10.19
CA GLU A 394 -12.57 -46.12 9.44
C GLU A 394 -11.58 -45.71 8.32
N ASN A 395 -10.45 -46.43 8.23
CA ASN A 395 -9.37 -46.17 7.28
C ASN A 395 -8.59 -44.85 7.55
N ALA A 396 -8.18 -44.60 8.79
CA ALA A 396 -7.23 -43.57 9.11
C ALA A 396 -5.91 -43.77 8.31
N PRO A 397 -5.26 -42.67 7.85
CA PRO A 397 -4.05 -42.76 7.01
C PRO A 397 -2.82 -43.31 7.76
N PHE A 398 -2.87 -43.39 9.08
CA PHE A 398 -1.83 -43.98 9.94
C PHE A 398 -2.42 -44.44 11.26
N ASP A 399 -1.73 -45.38 11.89
CA ASP A 399 -2.10 -46.02 13.16
C ASP A 399 -1.27 -45.47 14.34
N PRO A 400 -1.68 -45.76 15.62
CA PRO A 400 -0.91 -45.40 16.79
C PRO A 400 0.53 -45.92 16.75
N ILE A 401 0.77 -47.11 16.15
CA ILE A 401 2.11 -47.67 16.02
C ILE A 401 3.03 -46.82 15.13
N ASP A 402 2.49 -46.27 14.04
CA ASP A 402 3.23 -45.37 13.15
C ASP A 402 3.64 -44.12 13.89
N ARG A 403 2.74 -43.58 14.69
CA ARG A 403 3.01 -42.39 15.50
C ARG A 403 4.05 -42.64 16.57
N ILE A 404 4.02 -43.84 17.22
CA ILE A 404 5.05 -44.28 18.18
C ILE A 404 6.42 -44.34 17.50
N GLY A 405 6.49 -44.93 16.30
CA GLY A 405 7.72 -44.97 15.51
C GLY A 405 8.29 -43.61 15.20
N GLN A 406 7.45 -42.69 14.74
CA GLN A 406 7.84 -41.30 14.46
C GLN A 406 8.36 -40.59 15.73
N LEU A 407 7.66 -40.70 16.87
CA LEU A 407 8.08 -40.07 18.13
C LEU A 407 9.38 -40.72 18.66
N THR A 408 9.60 -42.01 18.43
CA THR A 408 10.86 -42.69 18.78
C THR A 408 12.04 -42.09 17.99
N MET A 409 11.87 -41.83 16.70
CA MET A 409 12.90 -41.16 15.89
C MET A 409 13.18 -39.72 16.33
N ARG A 410 12.18 -39.01 16.86
CA ARG A 410 12.37 -37.66 17.44
C ARG A 410 13.28 -37.66 18.66
N ASN A 411 13.52 -38.78 19.29
CA ASN A 411 14.47 -38.88 20.42
C ASN A 411 15.89 -38.45 20.02
N LEU A 412 16.29 -38.62 18.74
CA LEU A 412 17.58 -38.15 18.25
C LEU A 412 17.70 -36.62 18.29
N ASP A 413 16.68 -35.92 17.77
CA ASP A 413 16.59 -34.46 17.79
C ASP A 413 16.52 -33.92 19.23
N VAL A 414 15.68 -34.54 20.07
CA VAL A 414 15.58 -34.19 21.49
C VAL A 414 16.90 -34.42 22.23
N ALA A 415 17.64 -35.51 21.93
CA ALA A 415 18.95 -35.78 22.53
C ALA A 415 19.99 -34.73 22.14
N ASP A 416 20.03 -34.29 20.86
CA ASP A 416 20.90 -33.20 20.40
C ASP A 416 20.57 -31.86 21.10
N THR A 417 19.28 -31.52 21.17
CA THR A 417 18.81 -30.34 21.89
C THR A 417 19.20 -30.36 23.36
N ARG A 418 19.01 -31.51 24.06
CA ARG A 418 19.42 -31.66 25.46
C ARG A 418 20.92 -31.49 25.64
N GLY A 419 21.74 -32.03 24.71
CA GLY A 419 23.18 -31.83 24.71
C GLY A 419 23.56 -30.36 24.69
N LYS A 420 22.95 -29.59 23.79
CA LYS A 420 23.16 -28.11 23.66
C LYS A 420 22.69 -27.40 24.94
N LEU A 421 21.51 -27.70 25.46
CA LEU A 421 20.99 -27.11 26.70
C LEU A 421 21.90 -27.38 27.90
N SER A 422 22.50 -28.56 27.97
CA SER A 422 23.48 -28.88 29.04
C SER A 422 24.70 -27.99 28.96
N ILE A 423 25.24 -27.72 27.75
CA ILE A 423 26.34 -26.80 27.53
C ILE A 423 25.93 -25.37 27.93
N TYR A 424 24.78 -24.90 27.50
CA TYR A 424 24.27 -23.53 27.81
C TYR A 424 24.06 -23.35 29.34
N SER A 425 23.62 -24.41 30.04
CA SER A 425 23.53 -24.39 31.50
C SER A 425 24.93 -24.24 32.15
N GLN A 426 25.94 -25.02 31.66
CA GLN A 426 27.30 -24.96 32.21
C GLN A 426 27.96 -23.59 32.03
N VAL A 427 27.69 -22.89 30.91
CA VAL A 427 28.25 -21.54 30.65
C VAL A 427 27.35 -20.39 31.13
N GLY A 428 26.31 -20.72 31.92
CA GLY A 428 25.46 -19.70 32.56
C GLY A 428 24.47 -18.99 31.65
N LEU A 429 24.20 -19.50 30.42
CA LEU A 429 23.24 -18.89 29.50
C LEU A 429 21.80 -19.19 29.86
N LEU A 430 21.52 -20.28 30.61
CA LEU A 430 20.17 -20.60 31.06
C LEU A 430 19.82 -19.92 32.39
N THR A 431 20.26 -18.66 32.55
CA THR A 431 19.88 -17.83 33.68
C THR A 431 18.58 -17.12 33.36
N ALA A 432 17.62 -17.17 34.27
CA ALA A 432 16.35 -16.51 34.06
C ALA A 432 15.77 -16.03 35.38
N GLY A 433 14.82 -15.08 35.30
CA GLY A 433 14.07 -14.62 36.46
C GLY A 433 13.32 -15.74 37.19
N LYS A 434 12.80 -15.45 38.37
CA LYS A 434 12.18 -16.41 39.30
C LYS A 434 11.07 -17.29 38.67
N ASP A 435 10.40 -16.79 37.65
CA ASP A 435 9.23 -17.43 37.01
C ASP A 435 9.56 -18.18 35.71
N SER A 436 10.84 -18.35 35.36
CA SER A 436 11.26 -19.07 34.18
C SER A 436 11.49 -20.56 34.41
N VAL A 437 11.13 -21.39 33.44
CA VAL A 437 11.42 -22.82 33.40
C VAL A 437 12.85 -23.15 32.95
N LEU A 438 13.58 -22.17 32.37
CA LEU A 438 14.92 -22.35 31.81
C LEU A 438 15.92 -23.05 32.76
N PRO A 439 15.95 -22.70 34.07
CA PRO A 439 16.85 -23.38 35.00
C PRO A 439 16.56 -24.90 35.21
N GLN A 440 15.39 -25.37 34.77
CA GLN A 440 15.02 -26.79 34.83
C GLN A 440 15.52 -27.55 33.61
N LEU A 441 15.76 -26.86 32.50
CA LEU A 441 16.31 -27.41 31.26
C LEU A 441 17.82 -27.58 31.41
N GLY A 442 18.41 -28.56 30.81
CA GLY A 442 19.87 -28.77 30.88
C GLY A 442 20.39 -29.36 32.19
N LYS A 443 19.55 -29.63 33.18
CA LYS A 443 19.92 -30.49 34.33
C LYS A 443 20.05 -31.93 33.86
N LYS A 444 21.11 -32.63 34.35
CA LYS A 444 21.33 -34.04 34.10
C LYS A 444 20.32 -34.90 34.86
#